data_9f0165eb7cb1f7f18aef6181b16b3102
#
_entry.id   9f0165eb7cb1f7f18aef6181b16b3102
#
_cell.length_a   1.000
_cell.length_b   1.000
_cell.length_c   1.000
_cell.angle_alpha   90.00
_cell.angle_beta   90.00
_cell.angle_gamma   90.00
#
_symmetry.space_group_name_H-M   'P 1'
#
loop_
_entity.id
_entity.type
_entity.pdbx_description
1 polymer ?
#
loop_
_entity_poly.entity_id
_entity_poly.type
_entity_poly.pdbx_seq_one_letter_code
_entity_poly.pdbx_strand_id
1 'polypeptide(L)'
;LSAAPALAGDAAKGEKLFKRCAACHSLEAGVNKVGPSLADSVGRECGTVEGYKYGSGYQAACEKGFVADEAFLTDYLRDPSAKLSEIAGSKQRSKMAFKLKKDEDIADIIEFLKTQ
;
A
#
# COMPACT_ATOMS: atom_id res chain seq x y z
N LEU A 1 16.17 22.21 15.37
CA LEU A 1 15.09 21.23 15.42
C LEU A 1 15.37 20.13 14.43
N SER A 2 15.98 19.04 14.89
CA SER A 2 16.08 17.85 14.08
C SER A 2 14.84 16.99 14.34
N ALA A 3 14.01 16.82 13.34
CA ALA A 3 13.05 15.76 13.38
C ALA A 3 13.82 14.43 13.50
N ALA A 4 13.38 13.54 14.39
CA ALA A 4 13.95 12.21 14.43
C ALA A 4 13.83 11.62 13.01
N PRO A 5 14.91 11.08 12.45
CA PRO A 5 14.81 10.44 11.15
C PRO A 5 13.78 9.31 11.24
N ALA A 6 12.87 9.28 10.30
CA ALA A 6 12.01 8.13 10.15
C ALA A 6 12.94 6.91 10.01
N LEU A 7 12.63 5.82 10.72
CA LEU A 7 13.38 4.58 10.58
C LEU A 7 13.32 4.17 9.12
N ALA A 8 14.45 4.22 8.43
CA ALA A 8 14.56 3.72 7.09
C ALA A 8 14.37 2.21 7.14
N GLY A 9 13.55 1.67 6.27
CA GLY A 9 13.36 0.24 6.14
C GLY A 9 14.55 -0.42 5.46
N ASP A 10 14.60 -1.73 5.56
CA ASP A 10 15.60 -2.56 4.91
C ASP A 10 14.95 -3.22 3.69
N ALA A 11 15.37 -2.81 2.49
CA ALA A 11 14.81 -3.33 1.25
C ALA A 11 15.03 -4.84 1.07
N ALA A 12 16.15 -5.38 1.55
CA ALA A 12 16.42 -6.82 1.46
C ALA A 12 15.46 -7.64 2.34
N LYS A 13 15.15 -7.13 3.52
CA LYS A 13 14.13 -7.75 4.39
C LYS A 13 12.74 -7.60 3.78
N GLY A 14 12.46 -6.44 3.18
CA GLY A 14 11.21 -6.19 2.49
C GLY A 14 10.99 -7.14 1.32
N GLU A 15 12.03 -7.46 0.58
CA GLU A 15 11.96 -8.46 -0.49
C GLU A 15 11.51 -9.82 0.01
N LYS A 16 12.05 -10.24 1.16
CA LYS A 16 11.62 -11.50 1.79
C LYS A 16 10.18 -11.44 2.25
N LEU A 17 9.77 -10.31 2.83
CA LEU A 17 8.39 -10.10 3.26
C LEU A 17 7.41 -10.11 2.10
N PHE A 18 7.86 -9.69 0.92
CA PHE A 18 7.00 -9.63 -0.25
C PHE A 18 6.42 -10.98 -0.63
N LYS A 19 7.03 -12.08 -0.23
CA LYS A 19 6.47 -13.43 -0.44
C LYS A 19 5.06 -13.54 0.12
N ARG A 20 4.75 -12.81 1.18
CA ARG A 20 3.41 -12.76 1.78
C ARG A 20 2.44 -11.93 0.95
N CYS A 21 2.93 -11.09 0.07
CA CYS A 21 2.13 -10.22 -0.80
C CYS A 21 1.94 -10.84 -2.19
N ALA A 22 2.85 -11.71 -2.61
CA ALA A 22 2.94 -12.25 -3.95
C ALA A 22 1.74 -13.13 -4.34
N ALA A 23 0.99 -13.65 -3.37
CA ALA A 23 -0.23 -14.40 -3.65
C ALA A 23 -1.27 -13.53 -4.36
N CYS A 24 -1.29 -12.24 -4.06
CA CYS A 24 -2.29 -11.30 -4.57
C CYS A 24 -1.72 -10.21 -5.47
N HIS A 25 -0.43 -9.97 -5.44
CA HIS A 25 0.22 -8.89 -6.19
C HIS A 25 1.38 -9.37 -7.04
N SER A 26 1.51 -8.76 -8.21
CA SER A 26 2.66 -8.91 -9.09
C SER A 26 3.59 -7.71 -8.93
N LEU A 27 4.86 -7.87 -9.27
CA LEU A 27 5.82 -6.77 -9.42
C LEU A 27 6.04 -6.42 -10.89
N GLU A 28 5.33 -7.08 -11.79
CA GLU A 28 5.45 -6.85 -13.21
C GLU A 28 4.42 -5.81 -13.65
N ALA A 29 4.88 -4.75 -14.34
CA ALA A 29 4.00 -3.71 -14.84
C ALA A 29 2.95 -4.30 -15.79
N GLY A 30 1.69 -3.91 -15.61
CA GLY A 30 0.60 -4.38 -16.45
C GLY A 30 0.04 -5.76 -16.08
N VAL A 31 0.64 -6.43 -15.10
CA VAL A 31 0.14 -7.74 -14.64
C VAL A 31 -0.59 -7.56 -13.32
N ASN A 32 -1.91 -7.59 -13.36
CA ASN A 32 -2.75 -7.52 -12.17
C ASN A 32 -3.21 -8.94 -11.79
N LYS A 33 -3.39 -9.14 -10.48
CA LYS A 33 -3.91 -10.40 -9.91
C LYS A 33 -5.14 -10.07 -9.08
N VAL A 34 -5.29 -10.65 -7.91
CA VAL A 34 -6.37 -10.26 -6.98
C VAL A 34 -6.20 -8.79 -6.59
N GLY A 35 -4.97 -8.35 -6.37
CA GLY A 35 -4.60 -6.96 -6.20
C GLY A 35 -3.92 -6.40 -7.43
N PRO A 36 -3.76 -5.07 -7.51
CA PRO A 36 -3.08 -4.44 -8.64
C PRO A 36 -1.59 -4.74 -8.64
N SER A 37 -0.95 -4.60 -9.81
CA SER A 37 0.50 -4.64 -9.89
C SER A 37 1.10 -3.61 -8.94
N LEU A 38 2.17 -3.98 -8.24
CA LEU A 38 2.88 -3.09 -7.34
C LEU A 38 4.14 -2.51 -7.98
N ALA A 39 4.34 -2.71 -9.28
CA ALA A 39 5.39 -2.00 -10.02
C ALA A 39 5.10 -0.50 -9.94
N ASP A 40 6.12 0.27 -9.54
CA ASP A 40 6.02 1.72 -9.42
C ASP A 40 4.84 2.18 -8.54
N SER A 41 4.62 1.48 -7.44
CA SER A 41 3.43 1.72 -6.61
C SER A 41 3.58 2.85 -5.59
N VAL A 42 4.80 3.13 -5.12
CA VAL A 42 5.02 4.16 -4.10
C VAL A 42 4.96 5.54 -4.75
N GLY A 43 4.06 6.39 -4.26
CA GLY A 43 3.87 7.74 -4.81
C GLY A 43 2.83 7.81 -5.92
N ARG A 44 2.14 6.71 -6.20
CA ARG A 44 1.13 6.63 -7.26
C ARG A 44 -0.18 7.28 -6.81
N GLU A 45 -0.83 8.02 -7.71
CA GLU A 45 -2.17 8.52 -7.43
C GLU A 45 -3.16 7.37 -7.29
N CYS A 46 -4.13 7.52 -6.40
CA CYS A 46 -5.12 6.48 -6.17
C CYS A 46 -5.90 6.17 -7.44
N GLY A 47 -6.26 4.90 -7.61
CA GLY A 47 -7.17 4.49 -8.68
C GLY A 47 -6.59 4.49 -10.08
N THR A 48 -5.27 4.57 -10.24
CA THR A 48 -4.64 4.77 -11.56
C THR A 48 -4.06 3.52 -12.21
N VAL A 49 -4.14 2.36 -11.58
CA VAL A 49 -3.65 1.14 -12.22
C VAL A 49 -4.61 0.71 -13.32
N GLU A 50 -4.11 0.75 -14.55
CA GLU A 50 -4.90 0.40 -15.72
C GLU A 50 -5.35 -1.06 -15.67
N GLY A 51 -6.63 -1.28 -16.00
CA GLY A 51 -7.20 -2.62 -16.07
C GLY A 51 -7.48 -3.28 -14.72
N TYR A 52 -7.23 -2.60 -13.60
CA TYR A 52 -7.53 -3.15 -12.29
C TYR A 52 -8.88 -2.64 -11.76
N LYS A 53 -9.68 -3.56 -11.23
CA LYS A 53 -10.95 -3.23 -10.62
C LYS A 53 -10.78 -3.04 -9.11
N TYR A 54 -10.75 -1.79 -8.68
CA TYR A 54 -10.64 -1.45 -7.26
C TYR A 54 -11.91 -1.80 -6.48
N GLY A 55 -11.76 -2.12 -5.21
CA GLY A 55 -12.90 -2.35 -4.34
C GLY A 55 -13.66 -1.06 -4.03
N SER A 56 -14.91 -1.18 -3.62
CA SER A 56 -15.79 -0.03 -3.36
C SER A 56 -15.26 0.88 -2.25
N GLY A 57 -14.65 0.29 -1.21
CA GLY A 57 -14.08 1.09 -0.12
C GLY A 57 -12.89 1.92 -0.57
N TYR A 58 -12.03 1.35 -1.42
CA TYR A 58 -10.92 2.08 -2.01
C TYR A 58 -11.43 3.22 -2.91
N GLN A 59 -12.43 2.93 -3.72
CA GLN A 59 -13.01 3.93 -4.61
C GLN A 59 -13.61 5.09 -3.82
N ALA A 60 -14.31 4.81 -2.73
CA ALA A 60 -14.90 5.85 -1.88
C ALA A 60 -13.81 6.77 -1.29
N ALA A 61 -12.70 6.21 -0.85
CA ALA A 61 -11.56 6.98 -0.36
C ALA A 61 -10.92 7.79 -1.50
N CYS A 62 -10.77 7.17 -2.67
CA CYS A 62 -10.14 7.83 -3.82
C CYS A 62 -10.94 9.02 -4.35
N GLU A 63 -12.25 9.04 -4.13
CA GLU A 63 -13.08 10.21 -4.45
C GLU A 63 -12.63 11.47 -3.71
N LYS A 64 -12.02 11.31 -2.53
CA LYS A 64 -11.46 12.43 -1.78
C LYS A 64 -10.09 12.86 -2.32
N GLY A 65 -9.49 12.02 -3.14
CA GLY A 65 -8.16 12.23 -3.71
C GLY A 65 -7.06 11.91 -2.70
N PHE A 66 -6.22 10.92 -3.03
CA PHE A 66 -5.02 10.65 -2.24
C PHE A 66 -3.93 10.08 -3.12
N VAL A 67 -2.70 10.20 -2.64
CA VAL A 67 -1.53 9.63 -3.27
C VAL A 67 -1.02 8.51 -2.36
N ALA A 68 -0.67 7.38 -2.95
CA ALA A 68 -0.12 6.25 -2.19
C ALA A 68 1.36 6.50 -1.88
N ASP A 69 1.62 7.53 -1.09
CA ASP A 69 2.96 7.86 -0.62
C ASP A 69 3.33 7.01 0.61
N GLU A 70 4.53 7.22 1.14
CA GLU A 70 4.99 6.42 2.27
C GLU A 70 4.10 6.59 3.50
N ALA A 71 3.61 7.80 3.76
CA ALA A 71 2.73 8.05 4.91
C ALA A 71 1.41 7.29 4.77
N PHE A 72 0.79 7.35 3.58
CA PHE A 72 -0.42 6.59 3.32
C PHE A 72 -0.17 5.09 3.48
N LEU A 73 0.89 4.58 2.85
CA LEU A 73 1.18 3.15 2.87
C LEU A 73 1.47 2.63 4.27
N THR A 74 2.12 3.43 5.11
CA THR A 74 2.38 3.06 6.50
C THR A 74 1.08 2.77 7.24
N ASP A 75 0.10 3.64 7.13
CA ASP A 75 -1.19 3.47 7.78
C ASP A 75 -2.03 2.38 7.10
N TYR A 76 -2.01 2.37 5.77
CA TYR A 76 -2.79 1.43 4.98
C TYR A 76 -2.37 -0.02 5.23
N LEU A 77 -1.08 -0.30 5.24
CA LEU A 77 -0.58 -1.65 5.49
C LEU A 77 -0.85 -2.12 6.92
N ARG A 78 -0.93 -1.18 7.86
CA ARG A 78 -1.26 -1.52 9.24
C ARG A 78 -2.72 -1.93 9.39
N ASP A 79 -3.62 -1.22 8.71
CA ASP A 79 -5.06 -1.53 8.71
C ASP A 79 -5.72 -0.89 7.49
N PRO A 80 -5.84 -1.63 6.38
CA PRO A 80 -6.38 -1.06 5.14
C PRO A 80 -7.78 -0.48 5.30
N SER A 81 -8.68 -1.20 5.94
CA SER A 81 -10.07 -0.73 6.10
C SER A 81 -10.16 0.52 6.95
N ALA A 82 -9.36 0.60 8.02
CA ALA A 82 -9.33 1.79 8.88
C ALA A 82 -8.81 3.01 8.12
N LYS A 83 -7.76 2.84 7.31
CA LYS A 83 -7.21 3.95 6.53
C LYS A 83 -8.18 4.46 5.47
N LEU A 84 -8.83 3.55 4.77
CA LEU A 84 -9.84 3.94 3.77
C LEU A 84 -11.03 4.63 4.43
N SER A 85 -11.46 4.17 5.59
CA SER A 85 -12.55 4.79 6.34
C SER A 85 -12.20 6.20 6.78
N GLU A 86 -10.97 6.40 7.25
CA GLU A 86 -10.48 7.72 7.66
C GLU A 86 -10.53 8.71 6.51
N ILE A 87 -10.03 8.31 5.34
CA ILE A 87 -10.00 9.18 4.17
C ILE A 87 -11.40 9.46 3.65
N ALA A 88 -12.24 8.41 3.55
CA ALA A 88 -13.59 8.54 3.02
C ALA A 88 -14.53 9.33 3.95
N GLY A 89 -14.21 9.39 5.24
CA GLY A 89 -15.08 10.02 6.23
C GLY A 89 -16.29 9.17 6.60
N SER A 90 -16.28 7.88 6.25
CA SER A 90 -17.34 6.92 6.56
C SER A 90 -16.75 5.52 6.59
N LYS A 91 -17.44 4.60 7.25
CA LYS A 91 -16.95 3.22 7.39
C LYS A 91 -16.82 2.53 6.04
N GLN A 92 -15.62 2.06 5.73
CA GLN A 92 -15.31 1.35 4.49
C GLN A 92 -14.64 0.01 4.80
N ARG A 93 -14.76 -0.92 3.86
CA ARG A 93 -14.06 -2.20 3.92
C ARG A 93 -13.07 -2.26 2.77
N SER A 94 -11.83 -2.62 3.07
CA SER A 94 -10.83 -2.87 2.05
C SER A 94 -11.02 -4.24 1.42
N LYS A 95 -10.85 -4.32 0.11
CA LYS A 95 -10.77 -5.58 -0.62
C LYS A 95 -9.55 -6.38 -0.16
N MET A 96 -8.47 -5.69 0.23
CA MET A 96 -7.28 -6.29 0.81
C MET A 96 -7.48 -6.45 2.32
N ALA A 97 -7.61 -7.69 2.80
CA ALA A 97 -7.81 -7.97 4.22
C ALA A 97 -6.49 -8.13 5.00
N PHE A 98 -5.38 -8.23 4.29
CA PHE A 98 -4.05 -8.46 4.87
C PHE A 98 -3.57 -7.24 5.67
N LYS A 99 -2.92 -7.50 6.81
CA LYS A 99 -2.37 -6.45 7.69
C LYS A 99 -0.95 -6.80 8.11
N LEU A 100 -0.10 -5.79 8.19
CA LEU A 100 1.22 -5.91 8.82
C LEU A 100 1.17 -5.20 10.17
N LYS A 101 1.49 -5.93 11.24
CA LYS A 101 1.37 -5.40 12.60
C LYS A 101 2.64 -4.72 13.10
N LYS A 102 3.80 -5.12 12.57
CA LYS A 102 5.08 -4.61 13.03
C LYS A 102 5.51 -3.41 12.20
N ASP A 103 5.84 -2.32 12.86
CA ASP A 103 6.32 -1.10 12.18
C ASP A 103 7.57 -1.36 11.35
N GLU A 104 8.48 -2.22 11.83
CA GLU A 104 9.66 -2.62 11.07
C GLU A 104 9.30 -3.28 9.74
N ASP A 105 8.34 -4.20 9.76
CA ASP A 105 7.91 -4.90 8.56
C ASP A 105 7.30 -3.94 7.56
N ILE A 106 6.50 -3.00 8.04
CA ILE A 106 5.90 -1.96 7.19
C ILE A 106 7.00 -1.11 6.54
N ALA A 107 7.97 -0.66 7.32
CA ALA A 107 9.08 0.14 6.80
C ALA A 107 9.90 -0.65 5.78
N ASP A 108 10.17 -1.92 6.05
CA ASP A 108 10.96 -2.78 5.17
C ASP A 108 10.26 -3.03 3.83
N ILE A 109 8.95 -3.33 3.85
CA ILE A 109 8.21 -3.58 2.61
C ILE A 109 8.09 -2.31 1.76
N ILE A 110 7.89 -1.17 2.39
CA ILE A 110 7.84 0.11 1.66
C ILE A 110 9.19 0.39 1.00
N GLU A 111 10.29 0.18 1.72
CA GLU A 111 11.63 0.40 1.15
C GLU A 111 11.89 -0.50 -0.05
N PHE A 112 11.47 -1.76 0.04
CA PHE A 112 11.56 -2.67 -1.09
C PHE A 112 10.70 -2.20 -2.27
N LEU A 113 9.45 -1.82 -2.02
CA LEU A 113 8.54 -1.38 -3.08
C LEU A 113 9.04 -0.12 -3.80
N LYS A 114 9.77 0.73 -3.11
CA LYS A 114 10.38 1.93 -3.72
C LYS A 114 11.39 1.57 -4.82
N THR A 115 11.90 0.35 -4.82
CA THR A 115 12.87 -0.12 -5.80
C THR A 115 12.21 -0.84 -6.99
N GLN A 116 10.90 -1.00 -6.98
CA GLN A 116 10.15 -1.74 -8.00
C GLN A 116 9.38 -0.81 -8.98
#